data_af361f2be396f10e40eea9e01ecfe8ab
#
_entry.id   af361f2be396f10e40eea9e01ecfe8ab
#
_cell.length_a   1.000
_cell.length_b   1.000
_cell.length_c   1.000
_cell.angle_alpha   90.00
_cell.angle_beta   90.00
_cell.angle_gamma   90.00
#
_symmetry.space_group_name_H-M   'P 1'
#
loop_
_entity.id
_entity.type
_entity.pdbx_description
1 polymer ?
#
loop_
_entity_poly.entity_id
_entity_poly.type
_entity_poly.pdbx_seq_one_letter_code
_entity_poly.pdbx_strand_id
1 'polypeptide(L)'
;MNIQFHGGDDESGNVFAVETIAEAGYLLESHKHDHSHMSVLVSGTADVTIDGVTERITGYKLLTIPKDTVHKVQAVTDVVWLCLWSGELAPRELAQESLKLVQA
;
A
#
# COMPACT_ATOMS: atom_id res chain seq x y z
N MET A 1 13.56 5.89 0.04
CA MET A 1 12.41 4.95 0.05
C MET A 1 12.87 3.60 -0.48
N ASN A 2 12.50 2.53 0.18
CA ASN A 2 12.84 1.17 -0.21
C ASN A 2 11.55 0.36 -0.38
N ILE A 3 11.41 -0.29 -1.53
CA ILE A 3 10.24 -1.11 -1.86
C ILE A 3 10.69 -2.54 -2.10
N GLN A 4 10.08 -3.50 -1.40
CA GLN A 4 10.37 -4.92 -1.54
C GLN A 4 9.08 -5.68 -1.84
N PHE A 5 9.19 -6.70 -2.67
CA PHE A 5 8.08 -7.56 -3.06
C PHE A 5 8.24 -8.93 -2.40
N HIS A 6 7.13 -9.45 -1.87
CA HIS A 6 7.09 -10.72 -1.16
C HIS A 6 5.92 -11.57 -1.64
N GLY A 7 6.16 -12.88 -1.83
CA GLY A 7 5.11 -13.81 -2.16
C GLY A 7 4.64 -13.74 -3.61
N GLY A 8 3.35 -13.96 -3.82
CA GLY A 8 2.73 -13.98 -5.14
C GLY A 8 2.87 -15.34 -5.84
N ASP A 9 3.07 -16.41 -5.08
CA ASP A 9 3.26 -17.77 -5.58
C ASP A 9 2.48 -18.77 -4.73
N ASP A 10 2.56 -20.04 -5.09
CA ASP A 10 1.87 -21.12 -4.38
C ASP A 10 2.34 -21.26 -2.93
N GLU A 11 3.62 -21.01 -2.65
CA GLU A 11 4.17 -21.13 -1.29
C GLU A 11 3.60 -20.08 -0.35
N SER A 12 3.26 -18.91 -0.86
CA SER A 12 2.63 -17.84 -0.08
C SER A 12 1.09 -17.93 -0.08
N GLY A 13 0.52 -19.00 -0.65
CA GLY A 13 -0.92 -19.11 -0.84
C GLY A 13 -1.46 -18.07 -1.81
N ASN A 14 -0.65 -17.68 -2.77
CA ASN A 14 -0.94 -16.62 -3.75
C ASN A 14 -1.21 -15.24 -3.12
N VAL A 15 -0.74 -15.01 -1.92
CA VAL A 15 -0.76 -13.67 -1.32
C VAL A 15 0.51 -12.95 -1.74
N PHE A 16 0.34 -11.73 -2.24
CA PHE A 16 1.45 -10.86 -2.63
C PHE A 16 1.48 -9.64 -1.71
N ALA A 17 2.65 -9.36 -1.17
CA ALA A 17 2.84 -8.20 -0.30
C ALA A 17 3.88 -7.24 -0.89
N VAL A 18 3.54 -5.96 -0.90
CA VAL A 18 4.49 -4.89 -1.22
C VAL A 18 4.85 -4.20 0.08
N GLU A 19 6.11 -4.26 0.46
CA GLU A 19 6.63 -3.61 1.65
C GLU A 19 7.32 -2.31 1.25
N THR A 20 6.85 -1.20 1.80
CA THR A 20 7.46 0.11 1.59
C THR A 20 8.04 0.61 2.90
N ILE A 21 9.34 0.86 2.91
CA ILE A 21 10.04 1.49 4.01
C ILE A 21 10.37 2.91 3.55
N ALA A 22 9.77 3.90 4.19
CA ALA A 22 9.87 5.28 3.76
C ALA A 22 10.25 6.20 4.90
N GLU A 23 11.02 7.24 4.57
CA GLU A 23 11.36 8.29 5.51
C GLU A 23 10.24 9.31 5.62
N ALA A 24 10.24 10.06 6.71
CA ALA A 24 9.31 11.17 6.92
C ALA A 24 9.25 12.10 5.70
N GLY A 25 8.04 12.46 5.30
CA GLY A 25 7.81 13.37 4.18
C GLY A 25 7.59 12.69 2.83
N TYR A 26 7.88 11.38 2.70
CA TYR A 26 7.67 10.69 1.42
C TYR A 26 6.21 10.38 1.17
N LEU A 27 5.81 10.51 -0.09
CA LEU A 27 4.52 10.02 -0.59
C LEU A 27 4.68 8.54 -0.95
N LEU A 28 3.97 7.66 -0.24
CA LEU A 28 4.04 6.22 -0.45
C LEU A 28 3.15 5.76 -1.61
N GLU A 29 1.93 6.25 -1.62
CA GLU A 29 0.92 5.89 -2.62
C GLU A 29 0.04 7.09 -2.93
N SER A 30 -0.34 7.22 -4.20
CA SER A 30 -1.34 8.20 -4.64
C SER A 30 -1.93 7.73 -5.96
N HIS A 31 -2.94 6.86 -5.89
CA HIS A 31 -3.55 6.31 -7.10
C HIS A 31 -4.91 5.67 -6.81
N LYS A 32 -5.48 5.09 -7.83
CA LYS A 32 -6.77 4.44 -7.81
C LYS A 32 -6.63 3.06 -8.44
N HIS A 33 -7.17 2.05 -7.79
CA HIS A 33 -7.20 0.68 -8.29
C HIS A 33 -8.60 0.29 -8.73
N ASP A 34 -8.70 -0.70 -9.60
CA ASP A 34 -9.95 -1.32 -10.00
C ASP A 34 -10.33 -2.52 -9.12
N HIS A 35 -9.62 -2.73 -8.03
CA HIS A 35 -9.86 -3.79 -7.06
C HIS A 35 -9.53 -3.31 -5.65
N SER A 36 -10.24 -3.88 -4.66
CA SER A 36 -9.97 -3.61 -3.25
C SER A 36 -8.77 -4.38 -2.76
N HIS A 37 -8.06 -3.82 -1.79
CA HIS A 37 -6.98 -4.54 -1.11
C HIS A 37 -6.87 -4.11 0.35
N MET A 38 -6.13 -4.88 1.13
CA MET A 38 -5.80 -4.51 2.50
C MET A 38 -4.41 -3.91 2.55
N SER A 39 -4.22 -2.99 3.48
CA SER A 39 -2.91 -2.41 3.79
C SER A 39 -2.69 -2.43 5.30
N VAL A 40 -1.41 -2.43 5.69
CA VAL A 40 -1.02 -2.40 7.09
C VAL A 40 0.03 -1.30 7.28
N LEU A 41 -0.26 -0.34 8.14
CA LEU A 41 0.79 0.53 8.67
C LEU A 41 1.44 -0.23 9.83
N VAL A 42 2.62 -0.78 9.58
CA VAL A 42 3.32 -1.62 10.55
C VAL A 42 3.91 -0.79 11.68
N SER A 43 4.54 0.33 11.34
CA SER A 43 5.16 1.25 12.30
C SER A 43 5.19 2.68 11.76
N GLY A 44 5.26 3.63 12.67
CA GLY A 44 5.32 5.06 12.36
C GLY A 44 3.94 5.70 12.26
N THR A 45 3.93 6.94 11.77
CA THR A 45 2.72 7.76 11.61
C THR A 45 2.59 8.21 10.17
N ALA A 46 1.40 8.08 9.60
CA ALA A 46 1.11 8.48 8.23
C ALA A 46 -0.23 9.19 8.14
N ASP A 47 -0.35 10.09 7.17
CA ASP A 47 -1.61 10.70 6.78
C ASP A 47 -2.19 9.90 5.63
N VAL A 48 -3.35 9.29 5.85
CA VAL A 48 -4.04 8.47 4.85
C VAL A 48 -5.27 9.21 4.38
N THR A 49 -5.34 9.45 3.08
CA THR A 49 -6.48 10.09 2.45
C THR A 49 -7.21 9.06 1.59
N ILE A 50 -8.49 8.85 1.87
CA ILE A 50 -9.34 7.96 1.10
C ILE A 50 -10.57 8.76 0.72
N ASP A 51 -10.83 8.85 -0.59
CA ASP A 51 -11.99 9.55 -1.14
C ASP A 51 -12.12 10.98 -0.57
N GLY A 52 -11.01 11.71 -0.50
CA GLY A 52 -10.96 13.09 -0.04
C GLY A 52 -10.94 13.30 1.46
N VAL A 53 -11.03 12.23 2.26
CA VAL A 53 -11.02 12.31 3.73
C VAL A 53 -9.65 11.87 4.24
N THR A 54 -8.97 12.75 4.96
CA THR A 54 -7.63 12.48 5.51
C THR A 54 -7.71 12.16 6.99
N GLU A 55 -7.06 11.05 7.37
CA GLU A 55 -6.93 10.63 8.75
C GLU A 55 -5.45 10.39 9.07
N ARG A 56 -4.98 10.94 10.18
CA ARG A 56 -3.63 10.65 10.68
C ARG A 56 -3.68 9.41 11.55
N ILE A 57 -2.91 8.40 11.18
CA ILE A 57 -2.87 7.12 11.89
C ILE A 57 -1.46 6.79 12.34
N THR A 58 -1.38 6.04 13.43
CA THR A 58 -0.11 5.55 13.99
C THR A 58 -0.16 4.02 14.07
N GLY A 59 0.90 3.37 13.65
CA GLY A 59 0.96 1.93 13.54
C GLY A 59 1.06 1.18 14.87
N TYR A 60 0.74 -0.12 14.91
CA TYR A 60 0.23 -0.76 13.68
C TYR A 60 -1.26 -0.48 13.48
N LYS A 61 -1.69 -0.50 12.25
CA LYS A 61 -3.10 -0.31 11.87
C LYS A 61 -3.38 -1.06 10.58
N LEU A 62 -4.45 -1.85 10.56
CA LEU A 62 -4.94 -2.49 9.35
C LEU A 62 -5.98 -1.60 8.69
N LEU A 63 -5.93 -1.53 7.37
CA LEU A 63 -6.81 -0.68 6.56
C LEU A 63 -7.35 -1.46 5.38
N THR A 64 -8.60 -1.19 5.02
CA THR A 64 -9.16 -1.64 3.75
C THR A 64 -9.17 -0.47 2.79
N ILE A 65 -8.57 -0.67 1.61
CA ILE A 65 -8.58 0.33 0.54
C ILE A 65 -9.61 -0.11 -0.48
N PRO A 66 -10.76 0.58 -0.59
CA PRO A 66 -11.81 0.20 -1.53
C PRO A 66 -11.37 0.41 -2.98
N LYS A 67 -11.91 -0.42 -3.87
CA LYS A 67 -11.71 -0.25 -5.30
C LYS A 67 -12.31 1.08 -5.79
N ASP A 68 -11.79 1.58 -6.90
CA ASP A 68 -12.29 2.79 -7.58
C ASP A 68 -12.27 4.04 -6.71
N THR A 69 -11.49 4.02 -5.63
CA THR A 69 -11.36 5.13 -4.70
C THR A 69 -9.96 5.72 -4.81
N VAL A 70 -9.89 7.03 -5.01
CA VAL A 70 -8.60 7.72 -5.00
C VAL A 70 -8.07 7.72 -3.57
N HIS A 71 -6.85 7.22 -3.38
CA HIS A 71 -6.22 7.20 -2.07
C HIS A 71 -4.79 7.73 -2.14
N LYS A 72 -4.34 8.24 -1.01
CA LYS A 72 -3.01 8.82 -0.86
C LYS A 72 -2.48 8.46 0.52
N VAL A 73 -1.23 8.03 0.59
CA VAL A 73 -0.56 7.73 1.86
C VAL A 73 0.73 8.52 1.92
N GLN A 74 0.86 9.37 2.93
CA GLN A 74 2.04 10.20 3.11
C GLN A 74 2.66 9.97 4.48
N ALA A 75 3.96 9.68 4.51
CA ALA A 75 4.68 9.48 5.75
C ALA A 75 4.83 10.79 6.53
N VAL A 76 4.41 10.79 7.78
CA VAL A 76 4.64 11.90 8.72
C VAL A 76 5.96 11.67 9.47
N THR A 77 6.20 10.43 9.88
CA THR A 77 7.48 9.96 10.42
C THR A 77 8.04 8.90 9.47
N ASP A 78 9.17 8.30 9.82
CA ASP A 78 9.61 7.08 9.15
C ASP A 78 8.55 6.02 9.35
N VAL A 79 8.21 5.29 8.30
CA VAL A 79 7.12 4.31 8.31
C VAL A 79 7.53 3.00 7.63
N VAL A 80 6.86 1.93 8.04
CA VAL A 80 6.83 0.66 7.30
C VAL A 80 5.38 0.39 6.94
N TRP A 81 5.13 0.24 5.65
CA TRP A 81 3.79 0.08 5.09
C TRP A 81 3.71 -1.16 4.22
N LEU A 82 2.67 -1.97 4.39
CA LEU A 82 2.41 -3.14 3.57
C LEU A 82 1.12 -2.96 2.78
N CYS A 83 1.17 -3.32 1.49
CA CYS A 83 -0.02 -3.53 0.67
C CYS A 83 -0.13 -5.02 0.38
N LEU A 84 -1.33 -5.58 0.53
CA LEU A 84 -1.57 -7.01 0.37
C LEU A 84 -2.56 -7.25 -0.77
N TRP A 85 -2.21 -8.15 -1.67
CA TRP A 85 -3.06 -8.59 -2.77
C TRP A 85 -3.23 -10.09 -2.74
N SER A 86 -4.36 -10.60 -3.22
CA SER A 86 -4.66 -12.03 -3.28
C SER A 86 -4.72 -12.55 -4.71
N GLY A 87 -4.53 -13.85 -4.84
CA GLY A 87 -4.07 -14.58 -6.00
C GLY A 87 -4.87 -14.60 -7.28
N GLU A 88 -6.18 -14.41 -7.26
CA GLU A 88 -6.98 -14.55 -8.49
C GLU A 88 -6.84 -13.37 -9.46
N LEU A 89 -6.16 -12.31 -9.03
CA LEU A 89 -6.02 -11.07 -9.78
C LEU A 89 -4.63 -10.88 -10.37
N ALA A 90 -3.83 -11.96 -10.51
CA ALA A 90 -2.42 -11.84 -10.89
C ALA A 90 -1.73 -10.75 -10.04
N PRO A 91 -1.71 -10.92 -8.72
CA PRO A 91 -1.47 -9.80 -7.78
C PRO A 91 -0.13 -9.12 -7.98
N ARG A 92 0.90 -9.90 -8.31
CA ARG A 92 2.24 -9.33 -8.50
C ARG A 92 2.28 -8.34 -9.66
N GLU A 93 1.67 -8.70 -10.78
CA GLU A 93 1.65 -7.86 -11.97
C GLU A 93 0.85 -6.57 -11.73
N LEU A 94 -0.33 -6.70 -11.14
CA LEU A 94 -1.19 -5.54 -10.83
C LEU A 94 -0.54 -4.60 -9.82
N ALA A 95 0.08 -5.15 -8.79
CA ALA A 95 0.77 -4.35 -7.79
C ALA A 95 1.95 -3.59 -8.38
N GLN A 96 2.74 -4.23 -9.22
CA GLN A 96 3.87 -3.60 -9.88
C GLN A 96 3.44 -2.49 -10.84
N GLU A 97 2.36 -2.67 -11.57
CA GLU A 97 1.81 -1.61 -12.43
C GLU A 97 1.33 -0.41 -11.62
N SER A 98 0.64 -0.67 -10.51
CA SER A 98 0.19 0.40 -9.61
C SER A 98 1.35 1.22 -9.09
N LEU A 99 2.44 0.56 -8.69
CA LEU A 99 3.65 1.25 -8.22
C LEU A 99 4.32 2.10 -9.31
N LYS A 100 4.28 1.66 -10.55
CA LYS A 100 4.81 2.46 -11.67
C LYS A 100 4.06 3.78 -11.82
N LEU A 101 2.76 3.78 -11.62
CA LEU A 101 1.95 5.00 -11.69
C LEU A 101 2.33 5.98 -10.58
N VAL A 102 2.62 5.49 -9.39
CA VAL A 102 3.05 6.33 -8.27
C VAL A 102 4.44 6.91 -8.51
N GLN A 103 5.34 6.13 -9.11
CA GLN A 103 6.73 6.50 -9.33
C GLN A 103 6.94 7.35 -10.59
N ALA A 104 5.98 7.37 -11.44
CA ALA A 104 6.01 8.19 -12.65
C ALA A 104 5.62 9.64 -12.31
#